data_e1d3ee2a101f95cffded6addf6c12237
#
_entry.id   e1d3ee2a101f95cffded6addf6c12237
#
_cell.length_a   1.000
_cell.length_b   1.000
_cell.length_c   1.000
_cell.angle_alpha   90.00
_cell.angle_beta   90.00
_cell.angle_gamma   90.00
#
_symmetry.space_group_name_H-M   'P 1'
#
loop_
_entity.id
_entity.type
_entity.pdbx_description
1 polymer ?
#
loop_
_entity_poly.entity_id
_entity_poly.type
_entity_poly.pdbx_seq_one_letter_code
_entity_poly.pdbx_strand_id
1 'polypeptide(L)'
;MKEENCKFNSNNNISDIELEKIHLIRNDFPILKSNIVYFDSSATTQKPKQVLNEINKYYAEYCSNIGRGSYEWAKKANKQVEETRKKVAHFINANEEEIIFTSGATESSNLIAYSYMINNLKENDEILLCQEDHKSTIFPWLNIINIMKKFNININARDILIDFEGDYKEEDLISKVNDKTKLVVLTHIHNVYGLEMDINLIVPRIRKKNPNCKIILDCSQSIGHIKVDVKKLDIDFAYFSGHKMFSETGIGICYIKKENINNLSSFKVGGGQDIQEIQTDDKSKVNQTLEGGTQNISGIISLGAAIDYINHIGIELIEKYILYLTRYLYEKLKEVPNIEFSKGIDKCSCKIGFGIITFKINKINSSELGEILNDYGIYVRTGDFCKTTKLEDSIRISLHIYNNNEDVDKLIKVLKYITSEQ
;
A
#
# COMPACT_ATOMS: atom_id res chain seq x y z
N MET A 1 4.54 31.04 2.03
CA MET A 1 5.24 29.76 2.33
C MET A 1 4.41 28.48 2.16
N LYS A 2 3.08 28.53 2.00
CA LYS A 2 2.25 27.33 1.70
C LYS A 2 2.14 27.01 0.20
N GLU A 3 2.44 27.92 -0.70
CA GLU A 3 2.30 27.71 -2.14
C GLU A 3 3.52 27.07 -2.82
N GLU A 4 4.70 27.10 -2.21
CA GLU A 4 5.95 26.59 -2.81
C GLU A 4 6.11 25.07 -2.71
N ASN A 5 5.33 24.37 -1.86
CA ASN A 5 5.38 22.92 -1.68
C ASN A 5 4.23 22.16 -2.34
N CYS A 6 3.50 22.77 -3.26
CA CYS A 6 2.43 22.08 -3.97
C CYS A 6 3.03 21.14 -5.02
N LYS A 7 2.99 19.82 -4.81
CA LYS A 7 3.39 18.79 -5.80
C LYS A 7 2.62 18.93 -7.14
N PHE A 8 1.53 19.69 -7.16
CA PHE A 8 0.70 19.98 -8.33
C PHE A 8 1.10 21.26 -9.08
N ASN A 9 2.27 21.86 -8.75
CA ASN A 9 2.76 23.02 -9.49
C ASN A 9 3.04 22.68 -10.98
N SER A 10 2.89 23.68 -11.83
CA SER A 10 2.93 23.69 -13.29
C SER A 10 4.13 22.97 -13.97
N ASN A 11 5.10 22.47 -13.22
CA ASN A 11 6.26 21.75 -13.74
C ASN A 11 6.04 20.24 -13.93
N ASN A 12 4.87 19.70 -13.57
CA ASN A 12 4.51 18.28 -13.78
C ASN A 12 3.74 18.03 -15.07
N ASN A 13 3.95 18.84 -16.09
CA ASN A 13 3.36 18.62 -17.40
C ASN A 13 3.96 17.35 -18.01
N ILE A 14 3.08 16.38 -18.25
CA ILE A 14 3.44 15.18 -19.01
C ILE A 14 3.58 15.58 -20.48
N SER A 15 4.62 15.13 -21.16
CA SER A 15 4.83 15.40 -22.57
C SER A 15 3.96 14.49 -23.45
N ASP A 16 3.70 14.91 -24.68
CA ASP A 16 2.92 14.09 -25.63
C ASP A 16 3.58 12.72 -25.88
N ILE A 17 4.90 12.66 -25.93
CA ILE A 17 5.66 11.40 -26.07
C ILE A 17 5.45 10.47 -24.88
N GLU A 18 5.44 11.02 -23.64
CA GLU A 18 5.15 10.25 -22.43
C GLU A 18 3.71 9.74 -22.43
N LEU A 19 2.75 10.56 -22.87
CA LEU A 19 1.34 10.18 -23.01
C LEU A 19 1.16 9.05 -24.03
N GLU A 20 1.77 9.16 -25.20
CA GLU A 20 1.74 8.09 -26.21
C GLU A 20 2.30 6.78 -25.67
N LYS A 21 3.44 6.82 -24.97
CA LYS A 21 4.03 5.65 -24.33
C LYS A 21 3.06 5.00 -23.35
N ILE A 22 2.40 5.79 -22.52
CA ILE A 22 1.45 5.30 -21.51
C ILE A 22 0.18 4.75 -22.16
N HIS A 23 -0.35 5.36 -23.19
CA HIS A 23 -1.52 4.84 -23.90
C HIS A 23 -1.28 3.43 -24.47
N LEU A 24 -0.04 3.13 -24.91
CA LEU A 24 0.33 1.80 -25.36
C LEU A 24 0.34 0.77 -24.22
N ILE A 25 0.66 1.19 -22.99
CA ILE A 25 0.72 0.32 -21.80
C ILE A 25 -0.64 -0.34 -21.49
N ARG A 26 -1.77 0.33 -21.76
CA ARG A 26 -3.10 -0.26 -21.57
C ARG A 26 -3.26 -1.59 -22.32
N ASN A 27 -2.61 -1.77 -23.46
CA ASN A 27 -2.65 -3.01 -24.25
C ASN A 27 -1.94 -4.21 -23.58
N ASP A 28 -1.17 -3.95 -22.53
CA ASP A 28 -0.54 -5.01 -21.74
C ASP A 28 -1.52 -5.68 -20.77
N PHE A 29 -2.70 -5.08 -20.53
CA PHE A 29 -3.70 -5.58 -19.61
C PHE A 29 -4.84 -6.29 -20.36
N PRO A 30 -4.81 -7.63 -20.49
CA PRO A 30 -5.75 -8.39 -21.33
C PRO A 30 -7.22 -8.20 -20.93
N ILE A 31 -7.48 -8.06 -19.64
CA ILE A 31 -8.83 -7.88 -19.08
C ILE A 31 -9.48 -6.54 -19.50
N LEU A 32 -8.68 -5.53 -19.85
CA LEU A 32 -9.15 -4.18 -20.23
C LEU A 32 -9.39 -4.03 -21.74
N LYS A 33 -9.32 -5.12 -22.51
CA LYS A 33 -9.66 -5.11 -23.95
C LYS A 33 -11.15 -4.95 -24.23
N SER A 34 -12.02 -5.27 -23.25
CA SER A 34 -13.44 -4.96 -23.28
C SER A 34 -13.66 -3.47 -23.01
N ASN A 35 -14.83 -2.94 -23.40
CA ASN A 35 -15.20 -1.53 -23.16
C ASN A 35 -15.48 -1.23 -21.66
N ILE A 36 -14.67 -1.81 -20.77
CA ILE A 36 -14.75 -1.68 -19.31
C ILE A 36 -13.78 -0.60 -18.85
N VAL A 37 -14.27 0.25 -17.95
CA VAL A 37 -13.51 1.23 -17.20
C VAL A 37 -13.33 0.71 -15.77
N TYR A 38 -12.10 0.45 -15.36
CA TYR A 38 -11.79 -0.08 -14.03
C TYR A 38 -11.18 0.99 -13.13
N PHE A 39 -11.93 1.44 -12.14
CA PHE A 39 -11.56 2.49 -11.21
C PHE A 39 -11.44 2.00 -9.75
N ASP A 40 -11.10 0.73 -9.53
CA ASP A 40 -10.95 0.15 -8.19
C ASP A 40 -9.52 -0.36 -7.92
N SER A 41 -8.51 0.34 -8.43
CA SER A 41 -7.09 -0.03 -8.31
C SER A 41 -6.59 -0.08 -6.86
N SER A 42 -7.15 0.75 -5.97
CA SER A 42 -6.83 0.73 -4.53
C SER A 42 -7.25 -0.58 -3.83
N ALA A 43 -8.23 -1.30 -4.38
CA ALA A 43 -8.62 -2.61 -3.88
C ALA A 43 -7.70 -3.70 -4.45
N THR A 44 -7.48 -3.71 -5.76
CA THR A 44 -6.50 -4.57 -6.45
C THR A 44 -6.19 -4.00 -7.82
N THR A 45 -4.94 -4.05 -8.25
CA THR A 45 -4.56 -3.66 -9.62
C THR A 45 -4.83 -4.79 -10.60
N GLN A 46 -5.04 -4.48 -11.88
CA GLN A 46 -5.08 -5.46 -12.95
C GLN A 46 -3.67 -5.99 -13.25
N LYS A 47 -3.57 -7.18 -13.87
CA LYS A 47 -2.30 -7.86 -14.10
C LYS A 47 -1.89 -7.71 -15.58
N PRO A 48 -0.68 -7.21 -15.87
CA PRO A 48 -0.18 -7.15 -17.23
C PRO A 48 0.19 -8.55 -17.74
N LYS A 49 0.15 -8.75 -19.04
CA LYS A 49 0.47 -10.03 -19.70
C LYS A 49 1.85 -10.58 -19.31
N GLN A 50 2.81 -9.69 -19.02
CA GLN A 50 4.16 -10.07 -18.63
C GLN A 50 4.14 -10.82 -17.28
N VAL A 51 3.36 -10.35 -16.32
CA VAL A 51 3.17 -11.03 -15.01
C VAL A 51 2.41 -12.34 -15.18
N LEU A 52 1.32 -12.33 -15.97
CA LEU A 52 0.53 -13.54 -16.24
C LEU A 52 1.36 -14.63 -16.92
N ASN A 53 2.26 -14.25 -17.83
CA ASN A 53 3.14 -15.18 -18.53
C ASN A 53 4.13 -15.86 -17.57
N GLU A 54 4.73 -15.14 -16.61
CA GLU A 54 5.67 -15.75 -15.66
C GLU A 54 4.95 -16.70 -14.68
N ILE A 55 3.73 -16.40 -14.28
CA ILE A 55 2.89 -17.31 -13.48
C ILE A 55 2.61 -18.60 -14.27
N ASN A 56 2.14 -18.46 -15.51
CA ASN A 56 1.86 -19.60 -16.37
C ASN A 56 3.11 -20.45 -16.63
N LYS A 57 4.24 -19.83 -16.89
CA LYS A 57 5.52 -20.50 -17.11
C LYS A 57 5.97 -21.31 -15.87
N TYR A 58 5.79 -20.76 -14.66
CA TYR A 58 6.08 -21.50 -13.45
C TYR A 58 5.26 -22.81 -13.40
N TYR A 59 3.94 -22.72 -13.55
CA TYR A 59 3.08 -23.90 -13.45
C TYR A 59 3.25 -24.89 -14.60
N ALA A 60 3.51 -24.41 -15.83
CA ALA A 60 3.61 -25.26 -17.00
C ALA A 60 4.98 -25.93 -17.19
N GLU A 61 6.08 -25.30 -16.70
CA GLU A 61 7.44 -25.75 -17.05
C GLU A 61 8.26 -26.27 -15.86
N TYR A 62 8.08 -25.71 -14.63
CA TYR A 62 8.96 -26.05 -13.50
C TYR A 62 8.29 -25.95 -12.12
N CYS A 63 7.00 -26.21 -12.05
CA CYS A 63 6.26 -26.20 -10.79
C CYS A 63 6.89 -27.17 -9.79
N SER A 64 7.47 -26.63 -8.73
CA SER A 64 8.14 -27.41 -7.67
C SER A 64 8.22 -26.61 -6.39
N ASN A 65 8.35 -27.30 -5.25
CA ASN A 65 8.64 -26.65 -3.99
C ASN A 65 10.11 -26.20 -3.94
N ILE A 66 10.38 -25.18 -3.11
CA ILE A 66 11.72 -24.65 -2.83
C ILE A 66 12.37 -25.34 -1.63
N GLY A 67 13.67 -25.11 -1.43
CA GLY A 67 14.44 -25.60 -0.28
C GLY A 67 15.26 -26.84 -0.62
N ARG A 68 14.75 -28.03 -0.34
CA ARG A 68 15.56 -29.28 -0.31
C ARG A 68 15.65 -30.05 -1.63
N GLY A 69 14.95 -29.62 -2.70
CA GLY A 69 14.96 -30.32 -3.99
C GLY A 69 16.31 -30.18 -4.72
N SER A 70 16.92 -31.29 -5.12
CA SER A 70 18.19 -31.31 -5.88
C SER A 70 17.98 -31.35 -7.40
N TYR A 71 16.76 -31.57 -7.90
CA TYR A 71 16.41 -31.62 -9.32
C TYR A 71 16.27 -30.24 -9.95
N GLU A 72 16.32 -30.16 -11.27
CA GLU A 72 16.42 -28.91 -12.01
C GLU A 72 15.26 -27.93 -11.73
N TRP A 73 14.03 -28.42 -11.67
CA TRP A 73 12.87 -27.54 -11.41
C TRP A 73 12.94 -26.89 -10.04
N ALA A 74 13.33 -27.64 -8.99
CA ALA A 74 13.49 -27.08 -7.66
C ALA A 74 14.61 -26.03 -7.61
N LYS A 75 15.75 -26.29 -8.30
CA LYS A 75 16.83 -25.31 -8.43
C LYS A 75 16.38 -24.05 -9.14
N LYS A 76 15.60 -24.19 -10.23
CA LYS A 76 15.03 -23.04 -10.96
C LYS A 76 14.07 -22.25 -10.10
N ALA A 77 13.16 -22.93 -9.35
CA ALA A 77 12.22 -22.28 -8.44
C ALA A 77 12.95 -21.53 -7.31
N ASN A 78 13.94 -22.16 -6.65
CA ASN A 78 14.79 -21.52 -5.64
C ASN A 78 15.44 -20.24 -6.20
N LYS A 79 16.05 -20.35 -7.39
CA LYS A 79 16.70 -19.21 -8.05
C LYS A 79 15.72 -18.06 -8.27
N GLN A 80 14.51 -18.33 -8.77
CA GLN A 80 13.50 -17.31 -9.00
C GLN A 80 13.05 -16.61 -7.71
N VAL A 81 12.91 -17.36 -6.61
CA VAL A 81 12.54 -16.80 -5.30
C VAL A 81 13.64 -15.86 -4.79
N GLU A 82 14.91 -16.30 -4.84
CA GLU A 82 16.04 -15.46 -4.41
C GLU A 82 16.24 -14.23 -5.32
N GLU A 83 16.08 -14.38 -6.63
CA GLU A 83 16.11 -13.25 -7.55
C GLU A 83 14.99 -12.24 -7.26
N THR A 84 13.78 -12.72 -6.92
CA THR A 84 12.68 -11.83 -6.52
C THR A 84 13.01 -11.10 -5.22
N ARG A 85 13.62 -11.78 -4.22
CA ARG A 85 14.04 -11.13 -2.98
C ARG A 85 15.02 -9.98 -3.25
N LYS A 86 16.00 -10.21 -4.13
CA LYS A 86 16.95 -9.18 -4.60
C LYS A 86 16.23 -8.00 -5.27
N LYS A 87 15.28 -8.30 -6.17
CA LYS A 87 14.47 -7.26 -6.84
C LYS A 87 13.69 -6.43 -5.86
N VAL A 88 13.02 -7.06 -4.88
CA VAL A 88 12.28 -6.33 -3.83
C VAL A 88 13.23 -5.46 -3.01
N ALA A 89 14.35 -6.01 -2.55
CA ALA A 89 15.34 -5.27 -1.79
C ALA A 89 15.83 -4.05 -2.54
N HIS A 90 16.20 -4.21 -3.82
CA HIS A 90 16.62 -3.10 -4.67
C HIS A 90 15.50 -2.07 -4.88
N PHE A 91 14.27 -2.52 -5.10
CA PHE A 91 13.11 -1.68 -5.40
C PHE A 91 12.77 -0.71 -4.27
N ILE A 92 12.96 -1.13 -3.01
CA ILE A 92 12.72 -0.29 -1.82
C ILE A 92 14.01 0.21 -1.14
N ASN A 93 15.18 0.02 -1.75
CA ASN A 93 16.50 0.34 -1.22
C ASN A 93 16.78 -0.33 0.14
N ALA A 94 16.48 -1.63 0.27
CA ALA A 94 16.76 -2.47 1.43
C ALA A 94 17.91 -3.46 1.14
N ASN A 95 18.30 -4.25 2.15
CA ASN A 95 19.14 -5.42 1.97
C ASN A 95 18.27 -6.68 1.83
N GLU A 96 18.79 -7.75 1.21
CA GLU A 96 18.06 -9.00 0.97
C GLU A 96 17.58 -9.64 2.27
N GLU A 97 18.40 -9.64 3.31
CA GLU A 97 18.08 -10.18 4.64
C GLU A 97 16.98 -9.42 5.37
N GLU A 98 16.63 -8.20 4.95
CA GLU A 98 15.58 -7.37 5.52
C GLU A 98 14.20 -7.65 4.90
N ILE A 99 14.12 -8.52 3.88
CA ILE A 99 12.91 -8.83 3.13
C ILE A 99 12.31 -10.15 3.57
N ILE A 100 11.07 -10.12 4.04
CA ILE A 100 10.28 -11.28 4.44
C ILE A 100 9.06 -11.39 3.54
N PHE A 101 8.87 -12.56 2.91
CA PHE A 101 7.67 -12.86 2.14
C PHE A 101 6.52 -13.24 3.08
N THR A 102 5.36 -12.66 2.81
CA THR A 102 4.10 -12.91 3.54
C THR A 102 2.97 -13.10 2.55
N SER A 103 1.78 -13.41 3.03
CA SER A 103 0.59 -13.49 2.15
C SER A 103 0.00 -12.12 1.79
N GLY A 104 0.49 -11.03 2.39
CA GLY A 104 0.01 -9.67 2.15
C GLY A 104 0.28 -8.73 3.31
N ALA A 105 -0.07 -7.45 3.14
CA ALA A 105 0.10 -6.41 4.14
C ALA A 105 -0.54 -6.77 5.50
N THR A 106 -1.68 -7.42 5.49
CA THR A 106 -2.37 -7.85 6.72
C THR A 106 -1.53 -8.86 7.52
N GLU A 107 -0.95 -9.89 6.88
CA GLU A 107 -0.05 -10.80 7.57
C GLU A 107 1.21 -10.09 8.04
N SER A 108 1.79 -9.22 7.22
CA SER A 108 2.99 -8.44 7.57
C SER A 108 2.77 -7.57 8.80
N SER A 109 1.66 -6.84 8.86
CA SER A 109 1.30 -6.00 10.01
C SER A 109 1.11 -6.84 11.28
N ASN A 110 0.41 -7.99 11.18
CA ASN A 110 0.26 -8.92 12.31
C ASN A 110 1.60 -9.53 12.73
N LEU A 111 2.47 -9.89 11.78
CA LEU A 111 3.82 -10.40 12.08
C LEU A 111 4.60 -9.39 12.91
N ILE A 112 4.67 -8.13 12.47
CA ILE A 112 5.41 -7.09 13.20
C ILE A 112 4.77 -6.87 14.59
N ALA A 113 3.44 -6.68 14.64
CA ALA A 113 2.74 -6.43 15.90
C ALA A 113 2.98 -7.56 16.92
N TYR A 114 2.80 -8.80 16.51
CA TYR A 114 3.00 -9.96 17.37
C TYR A 114 4.47 -10.15 17.75
N SER A 115 5.36 -10.20 16.75
CA SER A 115 6.76 -10.56 16.95
C SER A 115 7.55 -9.49 17.70
N TYR A 116 7.21 -8.21 17.51
CA TYR A 116 7.94 -7.12 18.14
C TYR A 116 7.35 -6.69 19.48
N MET A 117 6.02 -6.46 19.56
CA MET A 117 5.42 -5.87 20.78
C MET A 117 5.58 -6.78 22.00
N ILE A 118 5.32 -8.08 21.85
CA ILE A 118 5.35 -9.02 22.99
C ILE A 118 6.71 -9.05 23.66
N ASN A 119 7.79 -8.90 22.87
CA ASN A 119 9.16 -8.96 23.40
C ASN A 119 9.69 -7.62 23.89
N ASN A 120 9.17 -6.50 23.37
CA ASN A 120 9.85 -5.22 23.52
C ASN A 120 9.05 -4.17 24.29
N LEU A 121 7.72 -4.33 24.39
CA LEU A 121 6.89 -3.36 25.09
C LEU A 121 6.64 -3.78 26.54
N LYS A 122 6.54 -2.76 27.42
CA LYS A 122 6.35 -2.90 28.87
C LYS A 122 5.15 -2.09 29.31
N GLU A 123 4.78 -2.27 30.58
CA GLU A 123 3.71 -1.52 31.23
C GLU A 123 3.88 -0.01 31.04
N ASN A 124 2.81 0.67 30.63
CA ASN A 124 2.73 2.11 30.35
C ASN A 124 3.49 2.60 29.11
N ASP A 125 4.03 1.71 28.27
CA ASP A 125 4.53 2.13 26.95
C ASP A 125 3.39 2.62 26.06
N GLU A 126 3.71 3.47 25.09
CA GLU A 126 2.73 4.12 24.21
C GLU A 126 2.96 3.74 22.74
N ILE A 127 1.85 3.61 22.01
CA ILE A 127 1.81 3.45 20.56
C ILE A 127 0.98 4.59 19.96
N LEU A 128 1.50 5.23 18.92
CA LEU A 128 0.75 6.19 18.12
C LEU A 128 0.26 5.53 16.83
N LEU A 129 -1.02 5.65 16.52
CA LEU A 129 -1.65 5.14 15.31
C LEU A 129 -2.85 6.02 14.93
N CYS A 130 -3.24 6.05 13.65
CA CYS A 130 -4.39 6.81 13.19
C CYS A 130 -5.62 5.89 13.09
N GLN A 131 -6.66 6.15 13.89
CA GLN A 131 -7.89 5.35 13.87
C GLN A 131 -8.69 5.49 12.56
N GLU A 132 -8.37 6.46 11.72
CA GLU A 132 -8.97 6.57 10.39
C GLU A 132 -8.29 5.72 9.33
N ASP A 133 -7.13 5.15 9.60
CA ASP A 133 -6.40 4.29 8.67
C ASP A 133 -7.12 2.94 8.42
N HIS A 134 -6.59 2.19 7.48
CA HIS A 134 -7.12 0.88 7.11
C HIS A 134 -7.10 -0.11 8.29
N LYS A 135 -8.12 -0.96 8.40
CA LYS A 135 -8.24 -1.97 9.47
C LYS A 135 -6.99 -2.83 9.66
N SER A 136 -6.31 -3.20 8.57
CA SER A 136 -5.05 -3.96 8.65
C SER A 136 -3.89 -3.16 9.28
N THR A 137 -3.96 -1.84 9.26
CA THR A 137 -2.96 -0.94 9.87
C THR A 137 -3.22 -0.74 11.35
N ILE A 138 -4.47 -0.93 11.82
CA ILE A 138 -4.90 -0.63 13.19
C ILE A 138 -5.10 -1.89 14.04
N PHE A 139 -5.91 -2.83 13.54
CA PHE A 139 -6.39 -3.96 14.35
C PHE A 139 -5.30 -4.89 14.86
N PRO A 140 -4.21 -5.18 14.14
CA PRO A 140 -3.13 -6.02 14.68
C PRO A 140 -2.57 -5.46 15.99
N TRP A 141 -2.32 -4.17 16.06
CA TRP A 141 -1.76 -3.50 17.25
C TRP A 141 -2.74 -3.52 18.41
N LEU A 142 -4.02 -3.15 18.18
CA LEU A 142 -5.06 -3.18 19.21
C LEU A 142 -5.29 -4.61 19.72
N ASN A 143 -5.20 -5.61 18.84
CA ASN A 143 -5.34 -7.02 19.24
C ASN A 143 -4.22 -7.43 20.20
N ILE A 144 -2.95 -7.09 19.88
CA ILE A 144 -1.83 -7.40 20.77
C ILE A 144 -1.91 -6.65 22.09
N ILE A 145 -2.32 -5.37 22.08
CA ILE A 145 -2.60 -4.61 23.32
C ILE A 145 -3.61 -5.37 24.20
N ASN A 146 -4.70 -5.87 23.62
CA ASN A 146 -5.70 -6.64 24.35
C ASN A 146 -5.15 -7.97 24.88
N ILE A 147 -4.25 -8.61 24.15
CA ILE A 147 -3.57 -9.83 24.62
C ILE A 147 -2.64 -9.50 25.78
N MET A 148 -1.79 -8.49 25.66
CA MET A 148 -0.85 -8.08 26.72
C MET A 148 -1.57 -7.65 28.00
N LYS A 149 -2.73 -6.99 27.88
CA LYS A 149 -3.58 -6.63 29.02
C LYS A 149 -4.02 -7.85 29.84
N LYS A 150 -4.24 -9.02 29.22
CA LYS A 150 -4.57 -10.27 29.95
C LYS A 150 -3.41 -10.76 30.82
N PHE A 151 -2.18 -10.32 30.54
CA PHE A 151 -0.98 -10.58 31.32
C PHE A 151 -0.60 -9.41 32.24
N ASN A 152 -1.54 -8.49 32.50
CA ASN A 152 -1.36 -7.28 33.31
C ASN A 152 -0.30 -6.30 32.77
N ILE A 153 -0.13 -6.25 31.47
CA ILE A 153 0.74 -5.27 30.77
C ILE A 153 -0.17 -4.33 30.00
N ASN A 154 -0.33 -3.09 30.48
CA ASN A 154 -1.18 -2.09 29.85
C ASN A 154 -0.34 -1.20 28.93
N ILE A 155 -0.63 -1.24 27.65
CA ILE A 155 -0.04 -0.40 26.60
C ILE A 155 -1.07 0.65 26.19
N ASN A 156 -0.63 1.89 26.05
CA ASN A 156 -1.51 3.01 25.72
C ASN A 156 -1.49 3.28 24.21
N ALA A 157 -2.61 3.02 23.53
CA ALA A 157 -2.79 3.45 22.15
C ALA A 157 -3.29 4.91 22.13
N ARG A 158 -2.56 5.79 21.41
CA ARG A 158 -2.90 7.20 21.23
C ARG A 158 -3.16 7.50 19.75
N ASP A 159 -4.24 8.23 19.51
CA ASP A 159 -4.70 8.51 18.15
C ASP A 159 -3.91 9.63 17.48
N ILE A 160 -3.58 9.44 16.19
CA ILE A 160 -3.10 10.46 15.27
C ILE A 160 -4.32 10.99 14.52
N LEU A 161 -4.55 12.29 14.55
CA LEU A 161 -5.75 12.89 14.00
C LEU A 161 -5.58 13.25 12.52
N ILE A 162 -6.65 13.07 11.77
CA ILE A 162 -6.85 13.67 10.45
C ILE A 162 -7.85 14.82 10.65
N ASP A 163 -7.55 16.01 10.12
CA ASP A 163 -8.44 17.16 10.24
C ASP A 163 -9.61 17.14 9.24
N PHE A 164 -10.45 18.17 9.29
CA PHE A 164 -11.60 18.29 8.39
C PHE A 164 -11.20 18.53 6.93
N GLU A 165 -10.01 19.12 6.71
CA GLU A 165 -9.44 19.32 5.37
C GLU A 165 -8.80 18.04 4.86
N GLY A 166 -8.70 17.01 5.71
CA GLY A 166 -8.23 15.68 5.39
C GLY A 166 -6.71 15.52 5.52
N ASP A 167 -6.03 16.47 6.15
CA ASP A 167 -4.60 16.35 6.44
C ASP A 167 -4.36 15.61 7.74
N TYR A 168 -3.31 14.81 7.77
CA TYR A 168 -2.76 14.36 9.04
C TYR A 168 -2.30 15.58 9.84
N LYS A 169 -2.76 15.68 11.09
CA LYS A 169 -2.32 16.74 11.99
C LYS A 169 -0.91 16.45 12.47
N GLU A 170 0.07 16.81 11.65
CA GLU A 170 1.50 16.56 11.91
C GLU A 170 1.96 17.14 13.24
N GLU A 171 1.55 18.37 13.55
CA GLU A 171 1.90 19.01 14.82
C GLU A 171 1.28 18.28 16.02
N ASP A 172 0.06 17.78 15.89
CA ASP A 172 -0.59 16.95 16.90
C ASP A 172 0.19 15.65 17.11
N LEU A 173 0.52 14.93 16.01
CA LEU A 173 1.35 13.73 16.06
C LEU A 173 2.67 14.00 16.79
N ILE A 174 3.41 15.01 16.35
CA ILE A 174 4.70 15.35 16.95
C ILE A 174 4.56 15.76 18.42
N SER A 175 3.49 16.48 18.79
CA SER A 175 3.23 16.84 20.18
C SER A 175 3.08 15.63 21.10
N LYS A 176 2.49 14.54 20.60
CA LYS A 176 2.22 13.30 21.31
C LYS A 176 3.44 12.39 21.51
N VAL A 177 4.48 12.57 20.70
CA VAL A 177 5.74 11.79 20.85
C VAL A 177 6.44 12.18 22.13
N ASN A 178 6.78 11.19 22.97
CA ASN A 178 7.52 11.33 24.24
C ASN A 178 8.36 10.07 24.52
N ASP A 179 9.06 10.00 25.65
CA ASP A 179 9.96 8.89 26.02
C ASP A 179 9.26 7.52 26.15
N LYS A 180 7.92 7.53 26.42
CA LYS A 180 7.11 6.32 26.49
C LYS A 180 6.65 5.84 25.12
N THR A 181 6.73 6.67 24.09
CA THR A 181 6.34 6.31 22.72
C THR A 181 7.33 5.31 22.16
N LYS A 182 6.92 4.05 22.00
CA LYS A 182 7.76 2.96 21.46
C LYS A 182 7.53 2.73 20.00
N LEU A 183 6.30 2.93 19.53
CA LEU A 183 5.92 2.68 18.14
C LEU A 183 5.10 3.86 17.60
N VAL A 184 5.36 4.23 16.35
CA VAL A 184 4.50 5.10 15.55
C VAL A 184 4.15 4.37 14.26
N VAL A 185 2.87 4.12 14.03
CA VAL A 185 2.34 3.45 12.84
C VAL A 185 1.79 4.51 11.90
N LEU A 186 2.36 4.58 10.71
CA LEU A 186 2.06 5.59 9.70
C LEU A 186 1.54 4.93 8.42
N THR A 187 0.60 5.58 7.76
CA THR A 187 0.16 5.23 6.41
C THR A 187 0.77 6.21 5.41
N HIS A 188 1.49 5.71 4.40
CA HIS A 188 2.17 6.56 3.43
C HIS A 188 1.19 7.29 2.52
N ILE A 189 0.22 6.54 1.93
CA ILE A 189 -0.91 7.10 1.18
C ILE A 189 -2.20 6.50 1.73
N HIS A 190 -3.13 7.36 2.13
CA HIS A 190 -4.40 6.93 2.72
C HIS A 190 -5.32 6.30 1.68
N ASN A 191 -5.86 5.11 1.99
CA ASN A 191 -6.62 4.28 1.04
C ASN A 191 -8.01 4.83 0.68
N VAL A 192 -8.52 5.81 1.40
CA VAL A 192 -9.82 6.45 1.14
C VAL A 192 -9.66 7.84 0.54
N TYR A 193 -8.77 8.63 1.13
CA TYR A 193 -8.63 10.05 0.77
C TYR A 193 -7.50 10.32 -0.24
N GLY A 194 -6.62 9.33 -0.48
CA GLY A 194 -5.43 9.55 -1.31
C GLY A 194 -4.41 10.51 -0.70
N LEU A 195 -4.55 10.82 0.59
CA LEU A 195 -3.63 11.71 1.30
C LEU A 195 -2.26 11.07 1.41
N GLU A 196 -1.25 11.77 0.95
CA GLU A 196 0.15 11.41 1.14
C GLU A 196 0.68 12.08 2.42
N MET A 197 1.24 11.29 3.32
CA MET A 197 1.95 11.79 4.48
C MET A 197 3.40 12.12 4.09
N ASP A 198 3.88 13.30 4.42
CA ASP A 198 5.28 13.68 4.18
C ASP A 198 6.21 12.99 5.20
N ILE A 199 6.55 11.74 4.88
CA ILE A 199 7.42 10.92 5.73
C ILE A 199 8.80 11.55 5.90
N ASN A 200 9.34 12.24 4.85
CA ASN A 200 10.64 12.91 4.92
C ASN A 200 10.64 14.05 5.95
N LEU A 201 9.51 14.69 6.19
CA LEU A 201 9.36 15.75 7.18
C LEU A 201 9.07 15.20 8.58
N ILE A 202 8.21 14.19 8.68
CA ILE A 202 7.68 13.68 9.94
C ILE A 202 8.70 12.83 10.69
N VAL A 203 9.33 11.86 10.02
CA VAL A 203 10.24 10.91 10.67
C VAL A 203 11.43 11.62 11.35
N PRO A 204 12.14 12.57 10.73
CA PRO A 204 13.23 13.30 11.42
C PRO A 204 12.74 14.04 12.68
N ARG A 205 11.51 14.56 12.67
CA ARG A 205 10.91 15.24 13.83
C ARG A 205 10.60 14.27 14.96
N ILE A 206 10.10 13.07 14.63
CA ILE A 206 9.89 11.99 15.62
C ILE A 206 11.24 11.58 16.23
N ARG A 207 12.24 11.29 15.38
CA ARG A 207 13.59 10.91 15.80
C ARG A 207 14.27 11.95 16.71
N LYS A 208 14.05 13.23 16.41
CA LYS A 208 14.57 14.32 17.26
C LYS A 208 13.98 14.30 18.67
N LYS A 209 12.71 13.93 18.82
CA LYS A 209 12.03 13.82 20.13
C LYS A 209 12.32 12.50 20.83
N ASN A 210 12.30 11.40 20.11
CA ASN A 210 12.58 10.07 20.64
C ASN A 210 13.34 9.24 19.61
N PRO A 211 14.68 9.18 19.67
CA PRO A 211 15.52 8.41 18.75
C PRO A 211 15.24 6.90 18.76
N ASN A 212 14.73 6.39 19.87
CA ASN A 212 14.47 4.95 20.07
C ASN A 212 13.07 4.51 19.62
N CYS A 213 12.20 5.43 19.26
CA CYS A 213 10.87 5.14 18.78
C CYS A 213 10.96 4.40 17.44
N LYS A 214 10.25 3.28 17.29
CA LYS A 214 10.21 2.52 16.03
C LYS A 214 9.14 3.07 15.11
N ILE A 215 9.48 3.21 13.84
CA ILE A 215 8.61 3.74 12.79
C ILE A 215 8.15 2.59 11.89
N ILE A 216 6.85 2.40 11.83
CA ILE A 216 6.19 1.41 10.96
C ILE A 216 5.48 2.15 9.84
N LEU A 217 5.69 1.76 8.59
CA LEU A 217 5.09 2.39 7.42
C LEU A 217 4.23 1.40 6.61
N ASP A 218 2.94 1.67 6.53
CA ASP A 218 2.06 1.02 5.56
C ASP A 218 2.26 1.64 4.17
N CYS A 219 2.89 0.88 3.28
CA CYS A 219 3.16 1.26 1.90
C CYS A 219 2.14 0.69 0.91
N SER A 220 1.02 0.13 1.38
CA SER A 220 0.08 -0.62 0.52
C SER A 220 -0.52 0.19 -0.62
N GLN A 221 -0.65 1.51 -0.47
CA GLN A 221 -1.17 2.39 -1.53
C GLN A 221 -0.06 3.19 -2.24
N SER A 222 1.15 3.22 -1.70
CA SER A 222 2.27 3.95 -2.32
C SER A 222 3.15 3.07 -3.18
N ILE A 223 3.31 1.80 -2.81
CA ILE A 223 4.15 0.87 -3.57
C ILE A 223 3.62 0.68 -5.00
N GLY A 224 4.50 0.73 -5.98
CA GLY A 224 4.11 0.66 -7.38
C GLY A 224 3.53 1.96 -7.97
N HIS A 225 3.32 2.99 -7.16
CA HIS A 225 2.84 4.31 -7.56
C HIS A 225 3.90 5.40 -7.43
N ILE A 226 4.63 5.39 -6.31
CA ILE A 226 5.73 6.31 -6.03
C ILE A 226 6.94 5.53 -5.54
N LYS A 227 8.10 6.17 -5.59
CA LYS A 227 9.33 5.57 -5.07
C LYS A 227 9.30 5.49 -3.55
N VAL A 228 9.49 4.29 -3.00
CA VAL A 228 9.65 4.05 -1.57
C VAL A 228 11.11 3.69 -1.30
N ASP A 229 11.80 4.49 -0.51
CA ASP A 229 13.21 4.28 -0.12
C ASP A 229 13.29 4.19 1.40
N VAL A 230 13.26 2.97 1.92
CA VAL A 230 13.15 2.72 3.37
C VAL A 230 14.38 3.19 4.16
N LYS A 231 15.57 3.23 3.52
CA LYS A 231 16.79 3.75 4.16
C LYS A 231 16.77 5.26 4.25
N LYS A 232 16.40 5.95 3.14
CA LYS A 232 16.30 7.41 3.10
C LYS A 232 15.23 7.92 4.05
N LEU A 233 14.10 7.20 4.15
CA LEU A 233 12.99 7.54 5.03
C LEU A 233 13.23 7.16 6.51
N ASP A 234 14.33 6.48 6.83
CA ASP A 234 14.70 5.97 8.16
C ASP A 234 13.59 5.15 8.84
N ILE A 235 13.02 4.21 8.07
CA ILE A 235 11.92 3.34 8.50
C ILE A 235 12.47 2.10 9.19
N ASP A 236 11.87 1.70 10.32
CA ASP A 236 12.22 0.46 11.02
C ASP A 236 11.52 -0.76 10.45
N PHE A 237 10.25 -0.60 10.08
CA PHE A 237 9.40 -1.64 9.49
C PHE A 237 8.52 -1.05 8.41
N ALA A 238 8.36 -1.75 7.30
CA ALA A 238 7.39 -1.39 6.27
C ALA A 238 6.70 -2.64 5.72
N TYR A 239 5.50 -2.46 5.18
CA TYR A 239 4.78 -3.57 4.56
C TYR A 239 3.89 -3.14 3.41
N PHE A 240 3.63 -4.09 2.51
CA PHE A 240 2.72 -3.91 1.38
C PHE A 240 2.23 -5.24 0.81
N SER A 241 1.18 -5.17 0.00
CA SER A 241 0.61 -6.30 -0.72
C SER A 241 0.96 -6.24 -2.21
N GLY A 242 1.39 -7.37 -2.78
CA GLY A 242 1.75 -7.46 -4.20
C GLY A 242 0.58 -7.19 -5.16
N HIS A 243 -0.64 -7.59 -4.78
CA HIS A 243 -1.81 -7.40 -5.64
C HIS A 243 -2.20 -5.94 -5.90
N LYS A 244 -1.59 -4.98 -5.21
CA LYS A 244 -1.75 -3.53 -5.44
C LYS A 244 -0.67 -2.92 -6.32
N MET A 245 0.32 -3.74 -6.73
CA MET A 245 1.40 -3.37 -7.64
C MET A 245 1.58 -4.39 -8.76
N PHE A 246 0.48 -4.80 -9.39
CA PHE A 246 0.39 -5.72 -10.54
C PHE A 246 0.67 -7.21 -10.28
N SER A 247 1.10 -7.62 -9.09
CA SER A 247 1.29 -9.02 -8.74
C SER A 247 -0.03 -9.72 -8.39
N GLU A 248 -0.02 -11.04 -8.27
CA GLU A 248 -1.21 -11.79 -7.85
C GLU A 248 -1.54 -11.55 -6.36
N THR A 249 -2.71 -12.04 -5.94
CA THR A 249 -3.12 -12.08 -4.52
C THR A 249 -2.33 -13.14 -3.75
N GLY A 250 -2.29 -13.03 -2.43
CA GLY A 250 -1.63 -14.03 -1.59
C GLY A 250 -0.10 -13.89 -1.53
N ILE A 251 0.42 -12.73 -1.90
CA ILE A 251 1.83 -12.34 -1.73
C ILE A 251 1.93 -10.91 -1.21
N GLY A 252 2.82 -10.68 -0.27
CA GLY A 252 3.20 -9.38 0.26
C GLY A 252 4.60 -9.40 0.83
N ILE A 253 5.05 -8.24 1.24
CA ILE A 253 6.37 -8.01 1.80
C ILE A 253 6.24 -7.39 3.18
N CYS A 254 7.04 -7.91 4.10
CA CYS A 254 7.40 -7.28 5.35
C CYS A 254 8.87 -6.90 5.28
N TYR A 255 9.18 -5.61 5.30
CA TYR A 255 10.52 -5.08 5.48
C TYR A 255 10.80 -4.93 6.96
N ILE A 256 11.96 -5.40 7.40
CA ILE A 256 12.43 -5.31 8.78
C ILE A 256 13.87 -4.82 8.76
N LYS A 257 14.11 -3.61 9.27
CA LYS A 257 15.45 -3.03 9.37
C LYS A 257 16.34 -3.97 10.17
N LYS A 258 17.53 -4.29 9.67
CA LYS A 258 18.46 -5.31 10.18
C LYS A 258 18.67 -5.27 11.70
N GLU A 259 18.78 -4.07 12.28
CA GLU A 259 18.97 -3.89 13.71
C GLU A 259 17.80 -4.38 14.59
N ASN A 260 16.59 -4.49 14.00
CA ASN A 260 15.40 -4.94 14.71
C ASN A 260 15.18 -6.46 14.67
N ILE A 261 15.90 -7.16 13.79
CA ILE A 261 15.69 -8.58 13.51
C ILE A 261 15.86 -9.44 14.77
N ASN A 262 16.90 -9.18 15.58
CA ASN A 262 17.18 -9.95 16.79
C ASN A 262 16.16 -9.71 17.93
N ASN A 263 15.30 -8.70 17.78
CA ASN A 263 14.28 -8.33 18.76
C ASN A 263 12.91 -8.97 18.46
N LEU A 264 12.83 -9.85 17.45
CA LEU A 264 11.60 -10.47 17.01
C LEU A 264 11.46 -11.91 17.49
N SER A 265 10.24 -12.28 17.86
CA SER A 265 9.83 -13.70 17.99
C SER A 265 9.28 -14.22 16.68
N SER A 266 9.36 -15.54 16.48
CA SER A 266 8.64 -16.15 15.35
C SER A 266 7.14 -15.96 15.49
N PHE A 267 6.50 -15.49 14.43
CA PHE A 267 5.04 -15.33 14.35
C PHE A 267 4.36 -16.64 13.91
N LYS A 268 4.95 -17.29 12.92
CA LYS A 268 4.44 -18.54 12.32
C LYS A 268 5.55 -19.57 12.36
N VAL A 269 5.29 -20.67 13.03
CA VAL A 269 6.27 -21.76 13.22
C VAL A 269 5.84 -23.00 12.45
N GLY A 270 6.73 -23.60 11.66
CA GLY A 270 6.38 -24.76 10.86
C GLY A 270 7.54 -25.34 10.05
N GLY A 271 7.21 -26.10 9.01
CA GLY A 271 8.20 -26.72 8.15
C GLY A 271 9.15 -25.69 7.51
N GLY A 272 10.42 -26.08 7.37
CA GLY A 272 11.46 -25.24 6.76
C GLY A 272 12.20 -24.34 7.75
N GLN A 273 11.76 -24.26 9.00
CA GLN A 273 12.41 -23.46 10.04
C GLN A 273 13.22 -24.36 10.98
N ASP A 274 14.31 -23.83 11.55
CA ASP A 274 15.04 -24.42 12.65
C ASP A 274 14.91 -23.53 13.89
N ILE A 275 14.25 -24.05 14.93
CA ILE A 275 13.99 -23.30 16.17
C ILE A 275 15.31 -22.96 16.90
N GLN A 276 16.36 -23.79 16.77
CA GLN A 276 17.65 -23.50 17.36
C GLN A 276 18.34 -22.29 16.70
N GLU A 277 18.06 -22.04 15.42
CA GLU A 277 18.60 -20.90 14.68
C GLU A 277 17.92 -19.57 15.04
N ILE A 278 16.70 -19.60 15.62
CA ILE A 278 16.01 -18.41 16.16
C ILE A 278 16.82 -17.74 17.29
N GLN A 279 17.64 -18.52 18.00
CA GLN A 279 18.42 -18.08 19.16
C GLN A 279 19.88 -17.73 18.80
N THR A 280 20.29 -17.89 17.55
CA THR A 280 21.67 -17.60 17.15
C THR A 280 21.85 -16.21 16.58
N ASP A 281 23.03 -15.61 16.78
CA ASP A 281 23.44 -14.34 16.18
C ASP A 281 23.67 -14.41 14.65
N ASP A 282 23.42 -15.58 14.02
CA ASP A 282 23.56 -15.76 12.58
C ASP A 282 22.36 -15.18 11.82
N LYS A 283 22.52 -13.91 11.47
CA LYS A 283 21.49 -13.08 10.77
C LYS A 283 21.22 -13.53 9.33
N SER A 284 22.03 -14.42 8.76
CA SER A 284 21.83 -14.92 7.39
C SER A 284 20.59 -15.82 7.24
N LYS A 285 20.04 -16.31 8.36
CA LYS A 285 18.93 -17.26 8.41
C LYS A 285 17.61 -16.69 8.89
N VAL A 286 17.52 -15.38 9.12
CA VAL A 286 16.31 -14.72 9.65
C VAL A 286 15.10 -14.93 8.77
N ASN A 287 15.29 -14.92 7.45
CA ASN A 287 14.20 -15.17 6.51
C ASN A 287 13.58 -16.56 6.76
N GLN A 288 14.40 -17.58 7.01
CA GLN A 288 13.92 -18.93 7.34
C GLN A 288 13.17 -18.96 8.68
N THR A 289 13.54 -18.10 9.62
CA THR A 289 12.89 -17.99 10.93
C THR A 289 11.49 -17.39 10.87
N LEU A 290 11.27 -16.43 9.95
CA LEU A 290 10.01 -15.72 9.84
C LEU A 290 9.11 -16.22 8.69
N GLU A 291 9.67 -16.95 7.72
CA GLU A 291 8.97 -17.53 6.56
C GLU A 291 8.63 -19.02 6.79
N GLY A 292 7.80 -19.33 7.79
CA GLY A 292 7.41 -20.71 8.10
C GLY A 292 6.45 -21.32 7.07
N GLY A 293 6.69 -22.61 6.73
CA GLY A 293 5.85 -23.39 5.82
C GLY A 293 6.18 -23.19 4.34
N THR A 294 5.46 -23.88 3.46
CA THR A 294 5.61 -23.72 2.01
C THR A 294 5.10 -22.35 1.58
N GLN A 295 5.96 -21.57 0.92
CA GLN A 295 5.64 -20.22 0.47
C GLN A 295 4.77 -20.23 -0.79
N ASN A 296 4.09 -19.11 -1.06
CA ASN A 296 3.39 -18.88 -2.34
C ASN A 296 4.40 -18.59 -3.45
N ILE A 297 4.98 -19.65 -4.03
CA ILE A 297 6.09 -19.52 -5.01
C ILE A 297 5.61 -18.78 -6.27
N SER A 298 4.41 -19.07 -6.79
CA SER A 298 3.86 -18.35 -7.94
C SER A 298 3.69 -16.87 -7.63
N GLY A 299 3.19 -16.55 -6.42
CA GLY A 299 3.06 -15.17 -5.97
C GLY A 299 4.39 -14.44 -5.87
N ILE A 300 5.43 -15.11 -5.36
CA ILE A 300 6.78 -14.53 -5.31
C ILE A 300 7.32 -14.26 -6.72
N ILE A 301 7.16 -15.20 -7.65
CA ILE A 301 7.57 -15.05 -9.06
C ILE A 301 6.79 -13.90 -9.71
N SER A 302 5.47 -13.84 -9.48
CA SER A 302 4.62 -12.78 -10.01
C SER A 302 5.03 -11.40 -9.51
N LEU A 303 5.46 -11.30 -8.24
CA LEU A 303 5.96 -10.06 -7.65
C LEU A 303 7.26 -9.61 -8.32
N GLY A 304 8.19 -10.55 -8.56
CA GLY A 304 9.41 -10.27 -9.31
C GLY A 304 9.14 -9.73 -10.70
N ALA A 305 8.20 -10.36 -11.43
CA ALA A 305 7.77 -9.90 -12.75
C ALA A 305 7.07 -8.54 -12.72
N ALA A 306 6.29 -8.27 -11.67
CA ALA A 306 5.63 -6.98 -11.47
C ALA A 306 6.64 -5.85 -11.24
N ILE A 307 7.70 -6.11 -10.46
CA ILE A 307 8.80 -5.14 -10.24
C ILE A 307 9.55 -4.87 -11.54
N ASP A 308 9.87 -5.91 -12.33
CA ASP A 308 10.49 -5.72 -13.63
C ASP A 308 9.63 -4.87 -14.56
N TYR A 309 8.31 -5.10 -14.55
CA TYR A 309 7.36 -4.33 -15.34
C TYR A 309 7.31 -2.86 -14.92
N ILE A 310 7.25 -2.57 -13.61
CA ILE A 310 7.29 -1.20 -13.07
C ILE A 310 8.60 -0.51 -13.45
N ASN A 311 9.74 -1.19 -13.30
CA ASN A 311 11.05 -0.65 -13.65
C ASN A 311 11.18 -0.37 -15.15
N HIS A 312 10.57 -1.21 -16.01
CA HIS A 312 10.55 -0.99 -17.46
C HIS A 312 9.77 0.29 -17.84
N ILE A 313 8.68 0.59 -17.14
CA ILE A 313 7.91 1.82 -17.36
C ILE A 313 8.64 3.03 -16.79
N GLY A 314 9.19 2.90 -15.59
CA GLY A 314 9.79 3.93 -14.76
C GLY A 314 8.81 4.45 -13.70
N ILE A 315 9.19 4.34 -12.43
CA ILE A 315 8.31 4.72 -11.31
C ILE A 315 7.99 6.22 -11.31
N GLU A 316 8.93 7.04 -11.74
CA GLU A 316 8.77 8.49 -11.85
C GLU A 316 7.72 8.86 -12.93
N LEU A 317 7.67 8.10 -14.03
CA LEU A 317 6.66 8.29 -15.06
C LEU A 317 5.28 7.85 -14.57
N ILE A 318 5.21 6.75 -13.79
CA ILE A 318 3.97 6.29 -13.17
C ILE A 318 3.43 7.36 -12.21
N GLU A 319 4.27 7.87 -11.32
CA GLU A 319 3.90 8.93 -10.37
C GLU A 319 3.36 10.17 -11.11
N LYS A 320 4.11 10.66 -12.07
CA LYS A 320 3.77 11.84 -12.87
C LYS A 320 2.42 11.68 -13.58
N TYR A 321 2.20 10.50 -14.19
CA TYR A 321 0.96 10.23 -14.90
C TYR A 321 -0.25 10.13 -13.98
N ILE A 322 -0.11 9.45 -12.84
CA ILE A 322 -1.19 9.33 -11.87
C ILE A 322 -1.57 10.70 -11.32
N LEU A 323 -0.60 11.57 -11.02
CA LEU A 323 -0.86 12.95 -10.61
C LEU A 323 -1.62 13.73 -11.69
N TYR A 324 -1.17 13.64 -12.94
CA TYR A 324 -1.85 14.25 -14.09
C TYR A 324 -3.31 13.79 -14.19
N LEU A 325 -3.52 12.47 -14.22
CA LEU A 325 -4.87 11.91 -14.41
C LEU A 325 -5.78 12.16 -13.20
N THR A 326 -5.23 12.19 -11.98
CA THR A 326 -5.99 12.56 -10.78
C THR A 326 -6.48 14.00 -10.86
N ARG A 327 -5.64 14.91 -11.32
CA ARG A 327 -6.02 16.31 -11.52
C ARG A 327 -7.10 16.43 -12.59
N TYR A 328 -6.94 15.73 -13.70
CA TYR A 328 -7.94 15.71 -14.77
C TYR A 328 -9.29 15.20 -14.25
N LEU A 329 -9.29 14.08 -13.50
CA LEU A 329 -10.50 13.54 -12.87
C LEU A 329 -11.14 14.55 -11.90
N TYR A 330 -10.35 15.19 -11.06
CA TYR A 330 -10.86 16.17 -10.08
C TYR A 330 -11.53 17.36 -10.77
N GLU A 331 -10.87 17.97 -11.77
CA GLU A 331 -11.44 19.10 -12.49
C GLU A 331 -12.75 18.74 -13.20
N LYS A 332 -12.81 17.52 -13.76
CA LYS A 332 -14.03 17.01 -14.39
C LYS A 332 -15.16 16.68 -13.41
N LEU A 333 -14.83 16.13 -12.24
CA LEU A 333 -15.81 15.85 -11.20
C LEU A 333 -16.47 17.12 -10.65
N LYS A 334 -15.75 18.26 -10.57
CA LYS A 334 -16.35 19.56 -10.17
C LYS A 334 -17.47 20.02 -11.07
N GLU A 335 -17.51 19.55 -12.33
CA GLU A 335 -18.57 19.87 -13.27
C GLU A 335 -19.87 19.07 -13.03
N VAL A 336 -19.84 18.04 -12.15
CA VAL A 336 -20.99 17.18 -11.84
C VAL A 336 -21.87 17.84 -10.80
N PRO A 337 -23.20 18.04 -11.08
CA PRO A 337 -24.11 18.61 -10.09
C PRO A 337 -24.19 17.78 -8.80
N ASN A 338 -24.44 18.45 -7.70
CA ASN A 338 -24.68 17.84 -6.37
C ASN A 338 -23.55 16.94 -5.85
N ILE A 339 -22.33 17.04 -6.41
CA ILE A 339 -21.18 16.32 -5.91
C ILE A 339 -20.66 16.95 -4.61
N GLU A 340 -20.27 16.10 -3.67
CA GLU A 340 -19.63 16.49 -2.43
C GLU A 340 -18.42 15.60 -2.22
N PHE A 341 -17.24 16.21 -2.17
CA PHE A 341 -16.00 15.50 -1.97
C PHE A 341 -15.80 15.13 -0.49
N SER A 342 -15.21 13.96 -0.26
CA SER A 342 -14.75 13.57 1.08
C SER A 342 -13.57 14.42 1.53
N LYS A 343 -13.14 14.25 2.80
CA LYS A 343 -11.92 14.86 3.33
C LYS A 343 -10.73 14.70 2.38
N GLY A 344 -9.77 15.58 2.45
CA GLY A 344 -8.50 15.46 1.71
C GLY A 344 -8.49 16.09 0.34
N ILE A 345 -9.60 16.68 -0.08
CA ILE A 345 -9.66 17.48 -1.30
C ILE A 345 -9.78 18.93 -0.89
N ASP A 346 -8.66 19.64 -0.98
CA ASP A 346 -8.62 21.07 -0.65
C ASP A 346 -9.39 21.89 -1.69
N LYS A 347 -10.18 22.85 -1.20
CA LYS A 347 -10.86 23.87 -2.01
C LYS A 347 -9.89 24.70 -2.87
N CYS A 348 -8.61 24.75 -2.50
CA CYS A 348 -7.55 25.46 -3.21
C CYS A 348 -6.86 24.65 -4.32
N SER A 349 -7.30 23.42 -4.64
CA SER A 349 -6.72 22.52 -5.67
C SER A 349 -5.25 22.10 -5.45
N CYS A 350 -4.68 22.39 -4.29
CA CYS A 350 -3.30 21.98 -3.96
C CYS A 350 -3.20 20.55 -3.42
N LYS A 351 -4.33 19.98 -2.92
CA LYS A 351 -4.42 18.63 -2.38
C LYS A 351 -5.67 17.96 -2.93
N ILE A 352 -5.50 17.11 -3.89
CA ILE A 352 -6.61 16.41 -4.59
C ILE A 352 -6.57 14.90 -4.40
N GLY A 353 -5.72 14.42 -3.50
CA GLY A 353 -5.41 13.01 -3.34
C GLY A 353 -4.40 12.51 -4.38
N PHE A 354 -3.81 11.35 -4.14
CA PHE A 354 -2.89 10.70 -5.05
C PHE A 354 -3.55 9.45 -5.63
N GLY A 355 -3.99 9.53 -6.88
CA GLY A 355 -4.63 8.40 -7.56
C GLY A 355 -6.00 7.99 -6.98
N ILE A 356 -6.49 8.64 -5.93
CA ILE A 356 -7.71 8.25 -5.22
C ILE A 356 -8.57 9.50 -4.97
N ILE A 357 -9.83 9.45 -5.40
CA ILE A 357 -10.83 10.46 -5.10
C ILE A 357 -12.08 9.77 -4.56
N THR A 358 -12.54 10.22 -3.39
CA THR A 358 -13.77 9.75 -2.75
C THR A 358 -14.78 10.89 -2.68
N PHE A 359 -16.01 10.61 -3.09
CA PHE A 359 -17.10 11.59 -3.14
C PHE A 359 -18.47 10.93 -2.95
N LYS A 360 -19.48 11.71 -2.71
CA LYS A 360 -20.90 11.34 -2.79
C LYS A 360 -21.63 12.26 -3.74
N ILE A 361 -22.77 11.80 -4.24
CA ILE A 361 -23.75 12.64 -4.95
C ILE A 361 -24.96 12.76 -4.04
N ASN A 362 -25.29 13.97 -3.64
CA ASN A 362 -26.42 14.20 -2.72
C ASN A 362 -27.72 13.63 -3.31
N LYS A 363 -28.50 12.96 -2.45
CA LYS A 363 -29.75 12.27 -2.75
C LYS A 363 -29.63 10.94 -3.50
N ILE A 364 -28.44 10.46 -3.86
CA ILE A 364 -28.23 9.14 -4.45
C ILE A 364 -27.42 8.29 -3.48
N ASN A 365 -27.93 7.09 -3.19
CA ASN A 365 -27.19 6.10 -2.40
C ASN A 365 -25.99 5.57 -3.19
N SER A 366 -24.82 5.40 -2.56
CA SER A 366 -23.61 4.99 -3.26
C SER A 366 -23.70 3.59 -3.86
N SER A 367 -24.43 2.68 -3.22
CA SER A 367 -24.63 1.32 -3.75
C SER A 367 -25.47 1.35 -5.02
N GLU A 368 -26.57 2.13 -5.05
CA GLU A 368 -27.41 2.34 -6.22
C GLU A 368 -26.61 2.97 -7.36
N LEU A 369 -25.83 4.02 -7.05
CA LEU A 369 -24.97 4.66 -8.03
C LEU A 369 -23.91 3.71 -8.58
N GLY A 370 -23.36 2.84 -7.72
CA GLY A 370 -22.41 1.80 -8.13
C GLY A 370 -23.02 0.77 -9.08
N GLU A 371 -24.27 0.35 -8.86
CA GLU A 371 -25.01 -0.56 -9.74
C GLU A 371 -25.28 0.10 -11.10
N ILE A 372 -25.74 1.34 -11.10
CA ILE A 372 -25.96 2.10 -12.36
C ILE A 372 -24.63 2.22 -13.14
N LEU A 373 -23.54 2.60 -12.49
CA LEU A 373 -22.22 2.71 -13.14
C LEU A 373 -21.76 1.36 -13.72
N ASN A 374 -22.02 0.24 -13.00
CA ASN A 374 -21.74 -1.10 -13.50
C ASN A 374 -22.46 -1.41 -14.81
N ASP A 375 -23.72 -1.00 -14.97
CA ASP A 375 -24.49 -1.20 -16.20
C ASP A 375 -23.88 -0.45 -17.41
N TYR A 376 -23.18 0.65 -17.14
CA TYR A 376 -22.39 1.37 -18.14
C TYR A 376 -20.96 0.81 -18.31
N GLY A 377 -20.60 -0.29 -17.62
CA GLY A 377 -19.26 -0.90 -17.65
C GLY A 377 -18.21 -0.04 -16.95
N ILE A 378 -18.59 0.71 -15.90
CA ILE A 378 -17.70 1.50 -15.06
C ILE A 378 -17.65 0.90 -13.67
N TYR A 379 -16.52 0.35 -13.29
CA TYR A 379 -16.34 -0.39 -12.03
C TYR A 379 -15.69 0.50 -10.98
N VAL A 380 -16.42 0.77 -9.90
CA VAL A 380 -16.02 1.63 -8.79
C VAL A 380 -16.16 0.91 -7.46
N ARG A 381 -15.63 1.46 -6.39
CA ARG A 381 -15.85 0.95 -5.03
C ARG A 381 -16.88 1.81 -4.31
N THR A 382 -17.82 1.15 -3.62
CA THR A 382 -18.82 1.79 -2.75
C THR A 382 -18.69 1.30 -1.32
N GLY A 383 -19.16 2.05 -0.32
CA GLY A 383 -19.27 1.63 1.07
C GLY A 383 -18.15 2.07 1.99
N ASP A 384 -17.76 1.22 2.96
CA ASP A 384 -16.90 1.62 4.09
C ASP A 384 -15.38 1.59 3.84
N PHE A 385 -14.94 1.08 2.71
CA PHE A 385 -13.54 0.97 2.27
C PHE A 385 -12.57 0.37 3.31
N CYS A 386 -13.05 -0.53 4.18
CA CYS A 386 -12.29 -1.14 5.27
C CYS A 386 -11.69 -0.14 6.27
N LYS A 387 -12.33 1.01 6.46
CA LYS A 387 -11.96 2.01 7.46
C LYS A 387 -12.50 1.61 8.84
N THR A 388 -11.80 1.98 9.92
CA THR A 388 -12.26 1.71 11.30
C THR A 388 -13.38 2.62 11.75
N THR A 389 -13.39 3.88 11.28
CA THR A 389 -14.46 4.84 11.53
C THR A 389 -15.52 4.74 10.45
N LYS A 390 -16.81 4.98 10.77
CA LYS A 390 -17.85 5.05 9.76
C LYS A 390 -17.53 6.15 8.76
N LEU A 391 -17.43 5.80 7.48
CA LEU A 391 -17.45 6.74 6.40
C LEU A 391 -18.91 7.02 6.04
N GLU A 392 -19.20 8.24 5.59
CA GLU A 392 -20.47 8.52 4.95
C GLU A 392 -20.61 7.68 3.67
N ASP A 393 -21.84 7.41 3.27
CA ASP A 393 -22.17 6.73 2.02
C ASP A 393 -21.48 7.38 0.83
N SER A 394 -20.48 6.72 0.25
CA SER A 394 -19.56 7.34 -0.72
C SER A 394 -19.11 6.37 -1.80
N ILE A 395 -18.65 6.93 -2.91
CA ILE A 395 -17.97 6.23 -4.00
C ILE A 395 -16.48 6.61 -3.97
N ARG A 396 -15.63 5.62 -4.18
CA ARG A 396 -14.20 5.83 -4.36
C ARG A 396 -13.79 5.47 -5.79
N ILE A 397 -13.17 6.42 -6.46
CA ILE A 397 -12.46 6.23 -7.72
C ILE A 397 -10.98 6.06 -7.40
N SER A 398 -10.36 5.01 -7.90
CA SER A 398 -8.91 4.81 -7.77
C SER A 398 -8.29 4.45 -9.11
N LEU A 399 -7.35 5.29 -9.51
CA LEU A 399 -6.67 5.28 -10.81
C LEU A 399 -5.40 4.43 -10.77
N HIS A 400 -4.98 3.98 -11.94
CA HIS A 400 -3.64 3.48 -12.17
C HIS A 400 -3.20 3.76 -13.62
N ILE A 401 -1.98 3.42 -13.98
CA ILE A 401 -1.36 3.72 -15.27
C ILE A 401 -2.12 3.21 -16.51
N TYR A 402 -3.03 2.28 -16.36
CA TYR A 402 -3.86 1.76 -17.44
C TYR A 402 -5.17 2.54 -17.66
N ASN A 403 -5.51 3.49 -16.79
CA ASN A 403 -6.62 4.41 -17.00
C ASN A 403 -6.19 5.58 -17.90
N ASN A 404 -7.13 6.21 -18.56
CA ASN A 404 -6.88 7.36 -19.44
C ASN A 404 -8.00 8.42 -19.33
N ASN A 405 -7.83 9.53 -20.08
CA ASN A 405 -8.80 10.60 -20.09
C ASN A 405 -10.18 10.15 -20.61
N GLU A 406 -10.23 9.23 -21.57
CA GLU A 406 -11.47 8.68 -22.12
C GLU A 406 -12.25 7.90 -21.06
N ASP A 407 -11.56 7.15 -20.18
CA ASP A 407 -12.16 6.49 -19.02
C ASP A 407 -12.84 7.51 -18.10
N VAL A 408 -12.15 8.63 -17.83
CA VAL A 408 -12.68 9.72 -16.99
C VAL A 408 -13.88 10.39 -17.67
N ASP A 409 -13.76 10.73 -18.95
CA ASP A 409 -14.83 11.40 -19.70
C ASP A 409 -16.11 10.54 -19.77
N LYS A 410 -15.94 9.21 -19.91
CA LYS A 410 -17.05 8.25 -19.85
C LYS A 410 -17.75 8.30 -18.49
N LEU A 411 -17.00 8.29 -17.39
CA LEU A 411 -17.54 8.42 -16.03
C LEU A 411 -18.33 9.72 -15.88
N ILE A 412 -17.74 10.85 -16.24
CA ILE A 412 -18.37 12.17 -16.09
C ILE A 412 -19.67 12.29 -16.91
N LYS A 413 -19.65 11.75 -18.13
CA LYS A 413 -20.86 11.72 -18.99
C LYS A 413 -22.01 10.97 -18.31
N VAL A 414 -21.73 9.82 -17.72
CA VAL A 414 -22.75 9.01 -17.02
C VAL A 414 -23.21 9.71 -15.75
N LEU A 415 -22.30 10.27 -14.94
CA LEU A 415 -22.67 11.00 -13.73
C LEU A 415 -23.54 12.22 -14.03
N LYS A 416 -23.23 13.01 -15.07
CA LYS A 416 -24.04 14.15 -15.50
C LYS A 416 -25.43 13.71 -15.98
N TYR A 417 -25.52 12.59 -16.69
CA TYR A 417 -26.81 12.03 -17.13
C TYR A 417 -27.69 11.68 -15.92
N ILE A 418 -27.14 10.90 -14.96
CA ILE A 418 -27.87 10.50 -13.75
C ILE A 418 -28.34 11.72 -12.93
N THR A 419 -27.50 12.75 -12.81
CA THR A 419 -27.84 13.97 -12.04
C THR A 419 -28.77 14.93 -12.75
N SER A 420 -28.95 14.82 -14.08
CA SER A 420 -29.91 15.64 -14.85
C SER A 420 -31.33 15.10 -14.82
N GLU A 421 -31.52 13.83 -14.48
CA GLU A 421 -32.86 13.21 -14.38
C GLU A 421 -33.50 13.39 -12.98
N GLN A 422 -32.80 14.07 -12.06
CA GLN A 422 -33.26 14.40 -10.69
C GLN A 422 -33.74 15.84 -10.59
#